data_89a6d30f4cddfc0545238787323dc8f4
#
_entry.id   89a6d30f4cddfc0545238787323dc8f4
#
_cell.length_a   1.000
_cell.length_b   1.000
_cell.length_c   1.000
_cell.angle_alpha   90.00
_cell.angle_beta   90.00
_cell.angle_gamma   90.00
#
_symmetry.space_group_name_H-M   'P 1'
#
loop_
_entity.id
_entity.type
_entity.pdbx_description
1 polymer ?
#
loop_
_entity_poly.entity_id
_entity_poly.type
_entity_poly.pdbx_seq_one_letter_code
_entity_poly.pdbx_strand_id
1 'polypeptide(L)'
;MCGIIIKYGMVISLLSCIAHQTMAQYAGKVFVDENKNGLFDKGEKLLQDVSVSDGLNVVSTDSDGTFRLPGHTRAHFLFITTPSGYKTDNAYYRPIETGRMEYDFPVYPCRNGILADGTHRFIHISDTEIRGKEGNQEWVDNLCDYSNNEKIAFIVHTGDICYEAGLNSHIQLLNTSLMEDTQVFYGMGNHDLVKGGYGEELFEKIYGPTFYSFEVGNIHYVMTPMLHGDYSPYYTKEDVYHWLKNDLAHTDKRKSVIVFNHSISEDTLSFKYGISDTEYIDLPAAGLKAWLYGHWHVNQMYRHEPTGVYTICTPSPACGGIDHALSSFRVLTVDAKGGLTSELRYSYLSPFCISCHWKMGRYLCCLRAVSPYLLMLIIQHRQYVLYAIGVNMRDEKSYRISFWYVKVILIGMMRFPCFLDGRIGE
;
A
#
# COMPACT_ATOMS: atom_id res chain seq x y z
N MET A 1 -52.87 31.25 72.95
CA MET A 1 -53.23 31.14 71.52
C MET A 1 -51.97 30.78 70.78
N CYS A 2 -51.92 29.53 70.38
CA CYS A 2 -50.71 28.94 69.70
C CYS A 2 -50.98 28.99 68.19
N GLY A 3 -50.17 29.71 67.46
CA GLY A 3 -50.25 29.75 65.99
C GLY A 3 -49.25 28.74 65.38
N ILE A 4 -49.80 27.77 64.65
CA ILE A 4 -49.08 26.77 63.94
C ILE A 4 -48.70 27.32 62.53
N ILE A 5 -47.43 27.50 62.25
CA ILE A 5 -46.95 27.85 60.92
C ILE A 5 -46.59 26.53 60.18
N ILE A 6 -47.34 26.18 59.15
CA ILE A 6 -47.07 25.07 58.23
C ILE A 6 -46.15 25.61 57.17
N LYS A 7 -44.87 25.09 57.12
CA LYS A 7 -43.94 25.32 56.04
C LYS A 7 -44.18 24.28 54.94
N TYR A 8 -44.67 24.74 53.81
CA TYR A 8 -44.66 23.91 52.59
C TYR A 8 -43.22 23.80 52.01
N GLY A 9 -42.63 22.65 52.14
CA GLY A 9 -41.41 22.31 51.44
C GLY A 9 -41.72 21.95 49.99
N MET A 10 -41.27 22.78 49.08
CA MET A 10 -41.38 22.53 47.66
C MET A 10 -40.21 21.55 47.28
N VAL A 11 -40.51 20.29 47.00
CA VAL A 11 -39.57 19.30 46.47
C VAL A 11 -39.48 19.54 44.98
N ILE A 12 -38.41 20.19 44.53
CA ILE A 12 -38.06 20.31 43.13
C ILE A 12 -37.38 19.01 42.76
N SER A 13 -38.09 18.10 42.09
CA SER A 13 -37.55 16.93 41.45
C SER A 13 -36.81 17.38 40.19
N LEU A 14 -35.46 17.48 40.23
CA LEU A 14 -34.65 17.58 39.08
C LEU A 14 -34.68 16.23 38.34
N LEU A 15 -35.55 16.08 37.37
CA LEU A 15 -35.38 15.09 36.31
C LEU A 15 -34.16 15.49 35.48
N SER A 16 -33.01 14.95 35.79
CA SER A 16 -31.85 14.93 34.87
C SER A 16 -32.23 14.03 33.68
N CYS A 17 -32.72 14.63 32.61
CA CYS A 17 -32.71 13.97 31.29
C CYS A 17 -31.24 13.72 30.91
N ILE A 18 -30.73 12.57 31.25
CA ILE A 18 -29.55 12.05 30.60
C ILE A 18 -30.02 11.74 29.18
N ALA A 19 -29.76 12.66 28.27
CA ALA A 19 -29.83 12.39 26.84
C ALA A 19 -28.82 11.28 26.56
N HIS A 20 -29.27 10.05 26.56
CA HIS A 20 -28.50 8.99 25.90
C HIS A 20 -28.47 9.39 24.42
N GLN A 21 -27.36 9.97 23.98
CA GLN A 21 -27.06 9.98 22.56
C GLN A 21 -26.99 8.49 22.16
N THR A 22 -28.08 8.02 21.58
CA THR A 22 -28.08 6.72 20.92
C THR A 22 -27.10 6.85 19.78
N MET A 23 -25.88 6.36 19.99
CA MET A 23 -24.91 6.23 18.94
C MET A 23 -25.56 5.45 17.79
N ALA A 24 -25.40 5.91 16.57
CA ALA A 24 -25.87 5.18 15.41
C ALA A 24 -25.39 3.73 15.50
N GLN A 25 -26.24 2.77 15.25
CA GLN A 25 -25.88 1.37 15.20
C GLN A 25 -25.97 0.91 13.75
N TYR A 26 -24.85 0.52 13.19
CA TYR A 26 -24.78 -0.04 11.85
C TYR A 26 -25.00 -1.56 11.90
N ALA A 27 -25.68 -2.08 10.90
CA ALA A 27 -25.90 -3.51 10.74
C ALA A 27 -25.67 -3.91 9.28
N GLY A 28 -25.54 -5.19 9.03
CA GLY A 28 -25.39 -5.72 7.69
C GLY A 28 -24.87 -7.14 7.71
N LYS A 29 -24.41 -7.60 6.57
CA LYS A 29 -23.89 -8.95 6.39
C LYS A 29 -22.69 -8.96 5.46
N VAL A 30 -21.86 -9.99 5.60
CA VAL A 30 -20.78 -10.32 4.67
C VAL A 30 -21.15 -11.63 3.96
N PHE A 31 -21.13 -11.63 2.65
CA PHE A 31 -21.59 -12.77 1.86
C PHE A 31 -20.74 -13.01 0.61
N VAL A 32 -20.76 -14.26 0.15
CA VAL A 32 -20.13 -14.64 -1.12
C VAL A 32 -21.11 -14.34 -2.24
N ASP A 33 -20.83 -13.31 -3.00
CA ASP A 33 -21.62 -12.93 -4.17
C ASP A 33 -21.19 -13.80 -5.37
N GLU A 34 -21.94 -14.86 -5.59
CA GLU A 34 -21.62 -15.86 -6.62
C GLU A 34 -21.91 -15.36 -8.04
N ASN A 35 -22.92 -14.51 -8.20
CA ASN A 35 -23.35 -13.99 -9.49
C ASN A 35 -22.80 -12.59 -9.83
N LYS A 36 -22.04 -12.00 -8.91
CA LYS A 36 -21.38 -10.68 -9.04
C LYS A 36 -22.35 -9.53 -9.31
N ASN A 37 -23.54 -9.55 -8.73
CA ASN A 37 -24.50 -8.48 -8.85
C ASN A 37 -24.41 -7.42 -7.74
N GLY A 38 -23.60 -7.66 -6.71
CA GLY A 38 -23.40 -6.76 -5.57
C GLY A 38 -24.53 -6.80 -4.53
N LEU A 39 -25.51 -7.69 -4.69
CA LEU A 39 -26.68 -7.83 -3.81
C LEU A 39 -26.70 -9.24 -3.23
N PHE A 40 -27.18 -9.35 -1.99
CA PHE A 40 -27.36 -10.66 -1.36
C PHE A 40 -28.58 -11.38 -1.93
N ASP A 41 -28.34 -12.52 -2.57
CA ASP A 41 -29.39 -13.39 -3.09
C ASP A 41 -29.62 -14.60 -2.18
N LYS A 42 -30.86 -15.09 -2.20
CA LYS A 42 -31.25 -16.26 -1.38
C LYS A 42 -30.46 -17.49 -1.81
N GLY A 43 -29.64 -18.01 -0.92
CA GLY A 43 -28.83 -19.21 -1.13
C GLY A 43 -27.35 -18.92 -1.19
N GLU A 44 -26.95 -17.67 -1.31
CA GLU A 44 -25.57 -17.27 -1.22
C GLU A 44 -25.01 -17.52 0.17
N LYS A 45 -23.72 -17.84 0.22
CA LYS A 45 -23.03 -18.18 1.46
C LYS A 45 -22.73 -16.93 2.28
N LEU A 46 -23.27 -16.88 3.49
CA LEU A 46 -22.88 -15.88 4.49
C LEU A 46 -21.56 -16.27 5.16
N LEU A 47 -20.72 -15.29 5.48
CA LEU A 47 -19.40 -15.49 6.08
C LEU A 47 -19.36 -15.06 7.53
N GLN A 48 -19.11 -16.01 8.43
CA GLN A 48 -18.85 -15.77 9.85
C GLN A 48 -17.39 -15.37 10.09
N ASP A 49 -17.12 -14.80 11.26
CA ASP A 49 -15.78 -14.43 11.76
C ASP A 49 -15.05 -13.40 10.87
N VAL A 50 -15.78 -12.62 10.08
CA VAL A 50 -15.22 -11.50 9.32
C VAL A 50 -15.28 -10.24 10.18
N SER A 51 -14.14 -9.60 10.39
CA SER A 51 -14.07 -8.33 11.12
C SER A 51 -14.66 -7.19 10.30
N VAL A 52 -15.51 -6.39 10.95
CA VAL A 52 -16.14 -5.17 10.40
C VAL A 52 -15.82 -4.01 11.32
N SER A 53 -15.41 -2.89 10.75
CA SER A 53 -14.96 -1.72 11.50
C SER A 53 -15.55 -0.41 10.97
N ASP A 54 -15.61 0.60 11.85
CA ASP A 54 -15.88 2.00 11.51
C ASP A 54 -14.66 2.93 11.68
N GLY A 55 -13.48 2.34 11.81
CA GLY A 55 -12.24 3.07 12.09
C GLY A 55 -11.90 3.23 13.57
N LEU A 56 -12.76 2.74 14.47
CA LEU A 56 -12.50 2.63 15.90
C LEU A 56 -13.00 1.28 16.43
N ASN A 57 -14.32 1.09 16.34
CA ASN A 57 -14.97 -0.14 16.78
C ASN A 57 -14.70 -1.26 15.77
N VAL A 58 -14.49 -2.46 16.28
CA VAL A 58 -14.35 -3.66 15.47
C VAL A 58 -15.26 -4.72 16.05
N VAL A 59 -16.03 -5.38 15.20
CA VAL A 59 -16.84 -6.55 15.55
C VAL A 59 -16.63 -7.65 14.53
N SER A 60 -16.89 -8.90 14.90
CA SER A 60 -16.90 -10.01 13.96
C SER A 60 -18.32 -10.35 13.54
N THR A 61 -18.51 -10.80 12.29
CA THR A 61 -19.78 -11.39 11.87
C THR A 61 -20.08 -12.65 12.67
N ASP A 62 -21.33 -12.83 13.02
CA ASP A 62 -21.83 -14.00 13.75
C ASP A 62 -21.94 -15.26 12.85
N SER A 63 -22.50 -16.36 13.41
CA SER A 63 -22.72 -17.61 12.69
C SER A 63 -23.60 -17.46 11.43
N ASP A 64 -24.44 -16.43 11.42
CA ASP A 64 -25.33 -16.13 10.31
C ASP A 64 -24.74 -15.08 9.35
N GLY A 65 -23.43 -14.77 9.50
CA GLY A 65 -22.69 -13.83 8.68
C GLY A 65 -23.14 -12.38 8.83
N THR A 66 -23.90 -12.07 9.89
CA THR A 66 -24.40 -10.71 10.16
C THR A 66 -23.55 -9.99 11.21
N PHE A 67 -23.61 -8.68 11.21
CA PHE A 67 -22.91 -7.87 12.20
C PHE A 67 -23.81 -6.74 12.73
N ARG A 68 -23.48 -6.29 13.94
CA ARG A 68 -23.99 -5.05 14.54
C ARG A 68 -22.85 -4.27 15.14
N LEU A 69 -22.60 -3.09 14.61
CA LEU A 69 -21.48 -2.25 14.97
C LEU A 69 -21.99 -0.96 15.62
N PRO A 70 -21.56 -0.60 16.85
CA PRO A 70 -21.85 0.71 17.40
C PRO A 70 -21.19 1.78 16.55
N GLY A 71 -21.92 2.84 16.21
CA GLY A 71 -21.38 3.90 15.36
C GLY A 71 -20.36 4.76 16.11
N HIS A 72 -19.45 5.36 15.34
CA HIS A 72 -18.48 6.31 15.82
C HIS A 72 -18.68 7.67 15.13
N THR A 73 -18.64 8.78 15.87
CA THR A 73 -18.99 10.12 15.35
C THR A 73 -17.98 10.68 14.35
N ARG A 74 -16.76 10.14 14.34
CA ARG A 74 -15.69 10.53 13.41
C ARG A 74 -15.49 9.54 12.27
N ALA A 75 -16.34 8.50 12.19
CA ALA A 75 -16.25 7.50 11.15
C ALA A 75 -16.69 8.06 9.79
N HIS A 76 -15.87 7.88 8.78
CA HIS A 76 -16.20 8.20 7.39
C HIS A 76 -16.63 6.96 6.61
N PHE A 77 -16.18 5.78 7.04
CA PHE A 77 -16.38 4.51 6.36
C PHE A 77 -16.80 3.39 7.33
N LEU A 78 -17.52 2.42 6.78
CA LEU A 78 -17.53 1.06 7.29
C LEU A 78 -16.69 0.21 6.37
N PHE A 79 -15.85 -0.66 6.91
CA PHE A 79 -14.99 -1.54 6.11
C PHE A 79 -14.81 -2.92 6.75
N ILE A 80 -14.50 -3.89 5.94
CA ILE A 80 -14.23 -5.26 6.40
C ILE A 80 -12.73 -5.57 6.31
N THR A 81 -12.25 -6.39 7.22
CA THR A 81 -10.99 -7.12 7.01
C THR A 81 -11.26 -8.19 5.96
N THR A 82 -10.86 -7.94 4.71
CA THR A 82 -11.08 -8.92 3.62
C THR A 82 -10.47 -10.26 3.99
N PRO A 83 -11.27 -11.33 4.11
CA PRO A 83 -10.76 -12.60 4.59
C PRO A 83 -9.93 -13.33 3.53
N SER A 84 -8.97 -14.14 3.98
CA SER A 84 -8.13 -14.95 3.08
C SER A 84 -8.97 -15.87 2.18
N GLY A 85 -8.59 -15.93 0.90
CA GLY A 85 -9.30 -16.70 -0.11
C GLY A 85 -10.47 -15.98 -0.78
N TYR A 86 -10.64 -14.70 -0.45
CA TYR A 86 -11.64 -13.82 -1.07
C TYR A 86 -11.01 -12.51 -1.53
N LYS A 87 -11.66 -11.87 -2.48
CA LYS A 87 -11.37 -10.49 -2.92
C LYS A 87 -12.64 -9.65 -2.90
N THR A 88 -12.46 -8.36 -2.92
CA THR A 88 -13.54 -7.38 -3.11
C THR A 88 -13.18 -6.52 -4.32
N ASP A 89 -14.04 -6.33 -5.27
CA ASP A 89 -13.78 -5.47 -6.42
C ASP A 89 -13.82 -3.97 -5.99
N ASN A 90 -12.80 -3.54 -5.19
CA ASN A 90 -12.69 -2.24 -4.48
C ASN A 90 -13.81 -1.99 -3.45
N ALA A 91 -14.53 -3.02 -3.04
CA ALA A 91 -15.73 -2.91 -2.22
C ALA A 91 -15.54 -3.38 -0.77
N TYR A 92 -14.30 -3.41 -0.27
CA TYR A 92 -14.06 -3.74 1.14
C TYR A 92 -14.51 -2.64 2.10
N TYR A 93 -14.90 -1.46 1.58
CA TYR A 93 -15.42 -0.35 2.37
C TYR A 93 -16.70 0.25 1.78
N ARG A 94 -17.44 0.95 2.62
CA ARG A 94 -18.61 1.73 2.26
C ARG A 94 -18.52 3.09 2.93
N PRO A 95 -18.64 4.21 2.19
CA PRO A 95 -18.84 5.51 2.83
C PRO A 95 -20.10 5.52 3.70
N ILE A 96 -20.00 6.15 4.87
CA ILE A 96 -21.15 6.32 5.75
C ILE A 96 -22.04 7.41 5.18
N GLU A 97 -23.28 7.05 4.89
CA GLU A 97 -24.30 7.94 4.35
C GLU A 97 -25.31 8.32 5.45
N THR A 98 -25.71 9.60 5.47
CA THR A 98 -26.69 10.10 6.44
C THR A 98 -28.02 9.33 6.34
N GLY A 99 -28.44 8.73 7.44
CA GLY A 99 -29.72 7.99 7.53
C GLY A 99 -29.62 6.54 7.04
N ARG A 100 -28.51 6.10 6.51
CA ARG A 100 -28.29 4.68 6.15
C ARG A 100 -27.75 3.93 7.35
N MET A 101 -28.37 2.82 7.70
CA MET A 101 -28.00 1.98 8.85
C MET A 101 -27.61 0.56 8.44
N GLU A 102 -27.87 0.16 7.19
CA GLU A 102 -27.57 -1.17 6.67
C GLU A 102 -26.51 -1.11 5.59
N TYR A 103 -25.47 -1.94 5.74
CA TYR A 103 -24.29 -2.00 4.85
C TYR A 103 -23.88 -3.45 4.63
N ASP A 104 -24.11 -3.94 3.44
CA ASP A 104 -23.73 -5.29 3.04
C ASP A 104 -22.41 -5.27 2.28
N PHE A 105 -21.62 -6.34 2.49
CA PHE A 105 -20.30 -6.50 1.88
C PHE A 105 -20.24 -7.79 1.05
N PRO A 106 -20.34 -7.68 -0.28
CA PRO A 106 -20.08 -8.80 -1.18
C PRO A 106 -18.58 -9.10 -1.24
N VAL A 107 -18.23 -10.38 -1.20
CA VAL A 107 -16.88 -10.85 -1.46
C VAL A 107 -16.90 -11.97 -2.51
N TYR A 108 -15.84 -12.09 -3.26
CA TYR A 108 -15.71 -13.07 -4.34
C TYR A 108 -14.60 -14.06 -4.03
N PRO A 109 -14.79 -15.37 -4.25
CA PRO A 109 -13.72 -16.35 -4.07
C PRO A 109 -12.51 -15.99 -4.93
N CYS A 110 -11.35 -15.85 -4.30
CA CYS A 110 -10.09 -15.58 -4.97
C CYS A 110 -8.96 -16.27 -4.21
N ARG A 111 -8.34 -17.25 -4.85
CA ARG A 111 -7.16 -17.93 -4.31
C ARG A 111 -5.94 -17.74 -5.21
N ASN A 112 -5.97 -16.70 -6.05
CA ASN A 112 -4.86 -16.42 -6.92
C ASN A 112 -3.57 -16.24 -6.11
N GLY A 113 -2.52 -16.95 -6.49
CA GLY A 113 -1.22 -16.86 -5.87
C GLY A 113 -1.09 -17.41 -4.43
N ILE A 114 -2.13 -18.02 -3.86
CA ILE A 114 -2.07 -18.60 -2.52
C ILE A 114 -1.91 -20.11 -2.64
N LEU A 115 -0.79 -20.65 -2.16
CA LEU A 115 -0.52 -22.07 -2.13
C LEU A 115 -1.34 -22.78 -1.03
N ALA A 116 -1.41 -24.11 -1.10
CA ALA A 116 -2.20 -24.90 -0.17
C ALA A 116 -1.77 -24.76 1.31
N ASP A 117 -0.50 -24.46 1.55
CA ASP A 117 0.06 -24.19 2.88
C ASP A 117 -0.13 -22.73 3.35
N GLY A 118 -0.69 -21.86 2.50
CA GLY A 118 -0.86 -20.43 2.75
C GLY A 118 0.31 -19.56 2.29
N THR A 119 1.39 -20.15 1.77
CA THR A 119 2.50 -19.41 1.16
C THR A 119 1.98 -18.60 -0.04
N HIS A 120 2.40 -17.36 -0.16
CA HIS A 120 1.98 -16.49 -1.25
C HIS A 120 3.04 -15.44 -1.56
N ARG A 121 2.88 -14.78 -2.71
CA ARG A 121 3.74 -13.68 -3.17
C ARG A 121 2.90 -12.44 -3.36
N PHE A 122 3.48 -11.29 -3.01
CA PHE A 122 2.85 -10.00 -3.26
C PHE A 122 3.88 -8.98 -3.75
N ILE A 123 3.38 -7.93 -4.38
CA ILE A 123 4.19 -6.81 -4.85
C ILE A 123 4.03 -5.64 -3.92
N HIS A 124 5.15 -5.03 -3.54
CA HIS A 124 5.22 -3.79 -2.80
C HIS A 124 5.81 -2.69 -3.69
N ILE A 125 5.03 -1.65 -3.90
CA ILE A 125 5.41 -0.40 -4.57
C ILE A 125 5.16 0.77 -3.64
N SER A 126 5.89 1.87 -3.85
CA SER A 126 5.75 3.12 -3.10
C SER A 126 6.31 4.28 -3.92
N ASP A 127 5.99 5.51 -3.52
CA ASP A 127 6.66 6.70 -4.04
C ASP A 127 6.64 6.76 -5.59
N THR A 128 5.48 6.48 -6.18
CA THR A 128 5.32 6.49 -7.64
C THR A 128 5.38 7.90 -8.21
N GLU A 129 4.99 8.89 -7.44
CA GLU A 129 5.09 10.33 -7.72
C GLU A 129 4.65 10.73 -9.13
N ILE A 130 3.65 10.06 -9.65
CA ILE A 130 3.16 10.33 -11.00
C ILE A 130 2.38 11.65 -11.03
N ARG A 131 2.52 12.38 -12.14
CA ARG A 131 1.79 13.64 -12.35
C ARG A 131 0.70 13.54 -13.40
N GLY A 132 0.61 12.39 -14.06
CA GLY A 132 -0.34 12.12 -15.13
C GLY A 132 -0.17 10.71 -15.66
N LYS A 133 -0.98 10.35 -16.66
CA LYS A 133 -0.92 9.01 -17.27
C LYS A 133 0.23 8.84 -18.25
N GLU A 134 0.65 9.94 -18.88
CA GLU A 134 1.67 9.93 -19.92
C GLU A 134 3.00 9.35 -19.39
N GLY A 135 3.55 8.39 -20.11
CA GLY A 135 4.78 7.69 -19.76
C GLY A 135 4.65 6.65 -18.62
N ASN A 136 3.45 6.50 -18.02
CA ASN A 136 3.23 5.56 -16.92
C ASN A 136 2.50 4.28 -17.32
N GLN A 137 1.84 4.23 -18.47
CA GLN A 137 1.07 3.05 -18.89
C GLN A 137 1.96 1.82 -19.07
N GLU A 138 3.12 1.97 -19.69
CA GLU A 138 4.02 0.86 -20.01
C GLU A 138 4.49 0.09 -18.75
N TRP A 139 4.87 0.80 -17.69
CA TRP A 139 5.31 0.11 -16.47
C TRP A 139 4.14 -0.57 -15.74
N VAL A 140 2.93 0.00 -15.82
CA VAL A 140 1.73 -0.62 -15.25
C VAL A 140 1.35 -1.87 -16.04
N ASP A 141 1.40 -1.83 -17.37
CA ASP A 141 1.15 -3.01 -18.22
C ASP A 141 2.15 -4.14 -17.90
N ASN A 142 3.44 -3.81 -17.78
CA ASN A 142 4.47 -4.77 -17.36
C ASN A 142 4.22 -5.32 -15.95
N LEU A 143 3.73 -4.51 -15.03
CA LEU A 143 3.37 -4.94 -13.68
C LEU A 143 2.17 -5.89 -13.71
N CYS A 144 1.18 -5.61 -14.55
CA CYS A 144 0.02 -6.45 -14.77
C CYS A 144 0.43 -7.82 -15.34
N ASP A 145 1.21 -7.82 -16.42
CA ASP A 145 1.72 -9.04 -17.03
C ASP A 145 2.54 -9.88 -16.04
N TYR A 146 3.40 -9.23 -15.27
CA TYR A 146 4.17 -9.91 -14.22
C TYR A 146 3.25 -10.53 -13.18
N SER A 147 2.26 -9.78 -12.69
CA SER A 147 1.33 -10.24 -11.66
C SER A 147 0.55 -11.47 -12.10
N ASN A 148 0.07 -11.46 -13.34
CA ASN A 148 -0.69 -12.57 -13.91
C ASN A 148 0.18 -13.81 -14.14
N ASN A 149 1.37 -13.63 -14.69
CA ASN A 149 2.30 -14.74 -14.99
C ASN A 149 2.85 -15.39 -13.72
N GLU A 150 3.20 -14.59 -12.72
CA GLU A 150 3.81 -15.04 -11.48
C GLU A 150 2.79 -15.37 -10.38
N LYS A 151 1.49 -15.24 -10.68
CA LYS A 151 0.40 -15.51 -9.74
C LYS A 151 0.54 -14.73 -8.44
N ILE A 152 0.66 -13.41 -8.56
CA ILE A 152 0.76 -12.50 -7.42
C ILE A 152 -0.58 -12.44 -6.70
N ALA A 153 -0.58 -12.62 -5.39
CA ALA A 153 -1.80 -12.62 -4.58
C ALA A 153 -2.41 -11.20 -4.46
N PHE A 154 -1.57 -10.19 -4.29
CA PHE A 154 -2.00 -8.79 -4.23
C PHE A 154 -0.82 -7.84 -4.52
N ILE A 155 -1.16 -6.59 -4.81
CA ILE A 155 -0.24 -5.47 -4.89
C ILE A 155 -0.57 -4.51 -3.75
N VAL A 156 0.45 -3.98 -3.09
CA VAL A 156 0.30 -2.91 -2.10
C VAL A 156 1.14 -1.70 -2.50
N HIS A 157 0.52 -0.53 -2.45
CA HIS A 157 1.16 0.77 -2.61
C HIS A 157 1.18 1.46 -1.25
N THR A 158 2.36 1.81 -0.73
CA THR A 158 2.49 2.38 0.61
C THR A 158 2.53 3.90 0.66
N GLY A 159 2.08 4.57 -0.39
CA GLY A 159 1.91 6.04 -0.38
C GLY A 159 2.93 6.80 -1.20
N ASP A 160 2.79 8.13 -1.16
CA ASP A 160 3.41 9.09 -2.07
C ASP A 160 3.08 8.76 -3.54
N ILE A 161 1.78 8.67 -3.78
CA ILE A 161 1.18 8.69 -5.12
C ILE A 161 1.37 10.08 -5.73
N CYS A 162 1.41 11.07 -4.87
CA CYS A 162 1.77 12.47 -4.96
C CYS A 162 0.77 13.41 -5.61
N TYR A 163 0.30 14.32 -4.75
CA TYR A 163 -0.54 15.47 -4.99
C TYR A 163 -1.87 15.15 -5.69
N GLU A 164 -2.72 16.15 -5.84
CA GLU A 164 -4.06 15.98 -6.43
C GLU A 164 -4.01 15.37 -7.85
N ALA A 165 -3.03 15.77 -8.65
CA ALA A 165 -2.89 15.26 -10.02
C ALA A 165 -2.49 13.78 -10.04
N GLY A 166 -1.57 13.38 -9.16
CA GLY A 166 -1.12 12.00 -9.02
C GLY A 166 -2.24 11.09 -8.51
N LEU A 167 -2.91 11.49 -7.43
CA LEU A 167 -4.04 10.75 -6.86
C LEU A 167 -5.12 10.45 -7.91
N ASN A 168 -5.53 11.47 -8.69
CA ASN A 168 -6.55 11.32 -9.71
C ASN A 168 -6.08 10.50 -10.93
N SER A 169 -4.79 10.53 -11.26
CA SER A 169 -4.24 9.83 -12.42
C SER A 169 -3.91 8.38 -12.12
N HIS A 170 -3.34 8.11 -10.96
CA HIS A 170 -2.85 6.79 -10.58
C HIS A 170 -3.97 5.74 -10.51
N ILE A 171 -5.10 6.10 -9.90
CA ILE A 171 -6.24 5.19 -9.79
C ILE A 171 -6.79 4.75 -11.16
N GLN A 172 -6.56 5.56 -12.21
CA GLN A 172 -6.97 5.24 -13.57
C GLN A 172 -5.95 4.36 -14.31
N LEU A 173 -4.76 4.19 -13.76
CA LEU A 173 -3.69 3.35 -14.29
C LEU A 173 -3.62 2.01 -13.57
N LEU A 174 -3.70 2.04 -12.24
CA LEU A 174 -3.52 0.88 -11.38
C LEU A 174 -4.70 0.80 -10.40
N ASN A 175 -5.48 -0.25 -10.47
CA ASN A 175 -6.54 -0.57 -9.53
C ASN A 175 -6.92 -2.05 -9.66
N THR A 176 -7.68 -2.57 -8.71
CA THR A 176 -8.08 -3.99 -8.69
C THR A 176 -8.80 -4.43 -9.98
N SER A 177 -9.66 -3.56 -10.56
CA SER A 177 -10.41 -3.93 -11.78
C SER A 177 -9.52 -4.03 -13.02
N LEU A 178 -8.43 -3.24 -13.08
CA LEU A 178 -7.46 -3.29 -14.18
C LEU A 178 -6.45 -4.43 -14.02
N MET A 179 -6.22 -4.88 -12.78
CA MET A 179 -5.27 -5.94 -12.45
C MET A 179 -5.91 -7.34 -12.42
N GLU A 180 -7.11 -7.48 -13.02
CA GLU A 180 -7.85 -8.73 -13.16
C GLU A 180 -8.06 -9.48 -11.83
N ASP A 181 -7.27 -10.54 -11.57
CA ASP A 181 -7.37 -11.36 -10.36
C ASP A 181 -6.51 -10.87 -9.19
N THR A 182 -5.69 -9.84 -9.40
CA THR A 182 -4.77 -9.32 -8.40
C THR A 182 -5.38 -8.10 -7.70
N GLN A 183 -5.70 -8.21 -6.42
CA GLN A 183 -6.23 -7.08 -5.65
C GLN A 183 -5.13 -6.05 -5.37
N VAL A 184 -5.49 -4.75 -5.44
CA VAL A 184 -4.57 -3.63 -5.17
C VAL A 184 -5.02 -2.92 -3.90
N PHE A 185 -4.10 -2.75 -2.96
CA PHE A 185 -4.31 -2.05 -1.69
C PHE A 185 -3.47 -0.77 -1.66
N TYR A 186 -4.02 0.29 -1.08
CA TYR A 186 -3.41 1.60 -1.05
C TYR A 186 -3.22 2.11 0.36
N GLY A 187 -2.01 2.53 0.69
CA GLY A 187 -1.67 3.37 1.82
C GLY A 187 -1.41 4.80 1.38
N MET A 188 -1.32 5.69 2.33
CA MET A 188 -1.15 7.12 2.11
C MET A 188 0.21 7.58 2.62
N GLY A 189 0.91 8.42 1.82
CA GLY A 189 2.15 9.08 2.19
C GLY A 189 1.93 10.55 2.58
N ASN A 190 3.03 11.26 2.87
CA ASN A 190 2.96 12.65 3.30
C ASN A 190 2.52 13.61 2.18
N HIS A 191 2.86 13.32 0.93
CA HIS A 191 2.46 14.13 -0.22
C HIS A 191 1.05 13.79 -0.75
N ASP A 192 0.39 12.79 -0.19
CA ASP A 192 -1.00 12.44 -0.48
C ASP A 192 -1.97 13.19 0.45
N LEU A 193 -1.46 13.82 1.52
CA LEU A 193 -2.18 14.80 2.33
C LEU A 193 -2.21 16.13 1.58
N VAL A 194 -3.32 16.39 0.89
CA VAL A 194 -3.45 17.52 -0.04
C VAL A 194 -4.43 18.57 0.47
N LYS A 195 -4.48 19.74 -0.19
CA LYS A 195 -5.39 20.79 0.21
C LYS A 195 -6.85 20.37 0.05
N GLY A 196 -7.63 20.50 1.15
CA GLY A 196 -9.03 20.15 1.21
C GLY A 196 -9.67 20.68 2.48
N GLY A 197 -10.78 20.13 2.90
CA GLY A 197 -11.37 20.36 4.24
C GLY A 197 -10.49 19.77 5.34
N TYR A 198 -9.79 18.69 5.03
CA TYR A 198 -8.74 18.04 5.80
C TYR A 198 -7.77 17.33 4.83
N GLY A 199 -6.59 16.92 5.29
CA GLY A 199 -5.52 16.50 4.40
C GLY A 199 -5.80 15.28 3.55
N GLU A 200 -6.48 14.28 4.08
CA GLU A 200 -6.80 13.01 3.40
C GLU A 200 -8.13 13.02 2.64
N GLU A 201 -8.88 14.13 2.63
CA GLU A 201 -10.21 14.18 2.01
C GLU A 201 -10.24 13.65 0.56
N LEU A 202 -9.28 14.06 -0.26
CA LEU A 202 -9.20 13.61 -1.65
C LEU A 202 -8.77 12.14 -1.75
N PHE A 203 -7.82 11.71 -0.92
CA PHE A 203 -7.41 10.31 -0.85
C PHE A 203 -8.60 9.42 -0.48
N GLU A 204 -9.31 9.75 0.58
CA GLU A 204 -10.51 9.01 1.03
C GLU A 204 -11.58 8.91 -0.06
N LYS A 205 -11.79 9.99 -0.80
CA LYS A 205 -12.77 10.03 -1.89
C LYS A 205 -12.41 9.10 -3.05
N ILE A 206 -11.12 8.86 -3.30
CA ILE A 206 -10.63 8.08 -4.44
C ILE A 206 -10.31 6.64 -4.02
N TYR A 207 -9.64 6.45 -2.88
CA TYR A 207 -9.05 5.17 -2.46
C TYR A 207 -9.75 4.55 -1.24
N GLY A 208 -10.57 5.30 -0.51
CA GLY A 208 -11.27 4.84 0.69
C GLY A 208 -10.48 5.07 1.99
N PRO A 209 -10.68 4.22 3.01
CA PRO A 209 -10.10 4.42 4.34
C PRO A 209 -8.58 4.43 4.31
N THR A 210 -7.98 5.30 5.13
CA THR A 210 -6.53 5.48 5.23
C THR A 210 -5.84 4.43 6.09
N PHE A 211 -6.60 3.73 6.93
CA PHE A 211 -6.12 2.59 7.71
C PHE A 211 -7.17 1.49 7.72
N TYR A 212 -6.73 0.26 7.56
CA TYR A 212 -7.57 -0.94 7.44
C TYR A 212 -6.71 -2.19 7.48
N SER A 213 -7.33 -3.36 7.49
CA SER A 213 -6.63 -4.65 7.45
C SER A 213 -7.23 -5.60 6.42
N PHE A 214 -6.47 -6.60 6.04
CA PHE A 214 -6.90 -7.70 5.16
C PHE A 214 -6.06 -8.95 5.44
N GLU A 215 -6.50 -10.09 4.94
CA GLU A 215 -5.86 -11.37 5.21
C GLU A 215 -5.51 -12.12 3.93
N VAL A 216 -4.32 -12.69 3.89
CA VAL A 216 -3.90 -13.60 2.83
C VAL A 216 -3.13 -14.76 3.46
N GLY A 217 -3.55 -15.98 3.19
CA GLY A 217 -2.98 -17.16 3.85
C GLY A 217 -3.15 -17.07 5.37
N ASN A 218 -2.06 -17.27 6.10
CA ASN A 218 -2.02 -17.17 7.56
C ASN A 218 -1.49 -15.81 8.06
N ILE A 219 -1.54 -14.81 7.22
CA ILE A 219 -1.02 -13.48 7.54
C ILE A 219 -2.17 -12.48 7.65
N HIS A 220 -2.11 -11.68 8.70
CA HIS A 220 -2.93 -10.51 8.89
C HIS A 220 -2.11 -9.27 8.48
N TYR A 221 -2.55 -8.61 7.42
CA TYR A 221 -1.93 -7.42 6.87
C TYR A 221 -2.63 -6.19 7.38
N VAL A 222 -1.87 -5.23 7.88
CA VAL A 222 -2.39 -3.99 8.44
C VAL A 222 -1.83 -2.80 7.65
N MET A 223 -2.70 -1.95 7.13
CA MET A 223 -2.34 -0.66 6.59
C MET A 223 -2.51 0.39 7.68
N THR A 224 -1.46 1.15 7.97
CA THR A 224 -1.50 2.31 8.86
C THR A 224 -1.12 3.57 8.08
N PRO A 225 -1.71 4.73 8.38
CA PRO A 225 -1.48 5.95 7.61
C PRO A 225 -0.23 6.69 8.06
N MET A 226 0.27 7.59 7.21
CA MET A 226 1.22 8.62 7.61
C MET A 226 0.53 9.60 8.57
N LEU A 227 1.17 9.91 9.70
CA LEU A 227 0.55 10.72 10.76
C LEU A 227 0.67 12.23 10.53
N HIS A 228 1.48 12.66 9.57
CA HIS A 228 1.70 14.05 9.20
C HIS A 228 2.22 14.14 7.76
N GLY A 229 2.05 15.27 7.15
CA GLY A 229 2.48 15.52 5.77
C GLY A 229 2.29 16.97 5.36
N ASP A 230 2.09 17.21 4.08
CA ASP A 230 1.96 18.55 3.52
C ASP A 230 0.75 19.32 4.08
N TYR A 231 -0.32 18.60 4.42
CA TYR A 231 -1.48 19.13 5.15
C TYR A 231 -1.81 18.23 6.35
N SER A 232 -2.48 18.80 7.34
CA SER A 232 -2.85 18.06 8.54
C SER A 232 -3.98 17.06 8.27
N PRO A 233 -3.84 15.81 8.71
CA PRO A 233 -4.92 14.84 8.65
C PRO A 233 -6.03 15.15 9.69
N TYR A 234 -7.21 14.59 9.45
CA TYR A 234 -8.31 14.61 10.41
C TYR A 234 -8.16 13.52 11.48
N TYR A 235 -7.64 12.36 11.10
CA TYR A 235 -7.30 11.30 12.05
C TYR A 235 -6.09 11.68 12.91
N THR A 236 -6.01 11.10 14.09
CA THR A 236 -4.91 11.26 15.02
C THR A 236 -4.18 9.94 15.26
N LYS A 237 -2.99 9.98 15.85
CA LYS A 237 -2.29 8.77 16.30
C LYS A 237 -3.12 7.96 17.27
N GLU A 238 -3.91 8.63 18.12
CA GLU A 238 -4.81 8.01 19.09
C GLU A 238 -5.94 7.23 18.39
N ASP A 239 -6.54 7.78 17.34
CA ASP A 239 -7.57 7.10 16.54
C ASP A 239 -6.99 5.80 15.94
N VAL A 240 -5.81 5.89 15.29
CA VAL A 240 -5.15 4.72 14.69
C VAL A 240 -4.74 3.69 15.74
N TYR A 241 -4.24 4.13 16.90
CA TYR A 241 -3.89 3.25 18.01
C TYR A 241 -5.10 2.47 18.53
N HIS A 242 -6.22 3.14 18.80
CA HIS A 242 -7.41 2.49 19.31
C HIS A 242 -8.02 1.52 18.30
N TRP A 243 -8.07 1.92 17.03
CA TRP A 243 -8.51 1.02 15.96
C TRP A 243 -7.60 -0.21 15.86
N LEU A 244 -6.29 -0.03 15.77
CA LEU A 244 -5.33 -1.13 15.62
C LEU A 244 -5.40 -2.10 16.81
N LYS A 245 -5.55 -1.57 18.02
CA LYS A 245 -5.75 -2.39 19.24
C LYS A 245 -6.99 -3.25 19.14
N ASN A 246 -8.09 -2.70 18.66
CA ASN A 246 -9.35 -3.42 18.48
C ASN A 246 -9.27 -4.42 17.31
N ASP A 247 -8.66 -4.06 16.20
CA ASP A 247 -8.44 -4.92 15.04
C ASP A 247 -7.61 -6.16 15.42
N LEU A 248 -6.47 -5.95 16.06
CA LEU A 248 -5.63 -7.05 16.55
C LEU A 248 -6.32 -7.90 17.65
N ALA A 249 -7.26 -7.33 18.41
CA ALA A 249 -8.04 -8.09 19.39
C ALA A 249 -9.00 -9.09 18.72
N HIS A 250 -9.49 -8.77 17.53
CA HIS A 250 -10.37 -9.64 16.72
C HIS A 250 -9.61 -10.54 15.75
N THR A 251 -8.30 -10.37 15.63
CA THR A 251 -7.44 -11.21 14.78
C THR A 251 -7.10 -12.52 15.46
N ASP A 252 -7.15 -13.63 14.71
CA ASP A 252 -6.70 -14.95 15.20
C ASP A 252 -5.22 -14.89 15.62
N LYS A 253 -4.97 -15.20 16.88
CA LYS A 253 -3.62 -15.13 17.50
C LYS A 253 -2.59 -16.06 16.88
N ARG A 254 -3.00 -16.98 16.02
CA ARG A 254 -2.11 -17.87 15.27
C ARG A 254 -1.56 -17.22 14.01
N LYS A 255 -2.16 -16.11 13.55
CA LYS A 255 -1.72 -15.38 12.38
C LYS A 255 -0.49 -14.53 12.70
N SER A 256 0.43 -14.48 11.76
CA SER A 256 1.50 -13.49 11.77
C SER A 256 0.96 -12.15 11.28
N VAL A 257 1.56 -11.06 11.73
CA VAL A 257 1.19 -9.69 11.36
C VAL A 257 2.27 -9.08 10.49
N ILE A 258 1.87 -8.41 9.43
CA ILE A 258 2.73 -7.55 8.60
C ILE A 258 2.07 -6.18 8.52
N VAL A 259 2.83 -5.14 8.84
CA VAL A 259 2.35 -3.75 8.81
C VAL A 259 2.90 -3.05 7.58
N PHE A 260 2.04 -2.31 6.91
CA PHE A 260 2.37 -1.34 5.87
C PHE A 260 2.16 0.08 6.42
N ASN A 261 3.11 0.94 6.13
CA ASN A 261 3.04 2.37 6.41
C ASN A 261 3.88 3.08 5.34
N HIS A 262 3.71 4.37 5.17
CA HIS A 262 4.61 5.11 4.29
C HIS A 262 5.98 5.33 4.94
N SER A 263 6.03 5.56 6.25
CA SER A 263 7.27 5.77 7.00
C SER A 263 7.70 4.53 7.80
N ILE A 264 8.96 4.49 8.16
CA ILE A 264 9.46 3.49 9.11
C ILE A 264 8.78 3.67 10.47
N SER A 265 8.70 2.59 11.25
CA SER A 265 8.22 2.65 12.64
C SER A 265 9.04 3.66 13.46
N GLU A 266 8.36 4.48 14.27
CA GLU A 266 9.03 5.41 15.19
C GLU A 266 9.88 4.68 16.24
N ASP A 267 9.44 3.48 16.66
CA ASP A 267 10.19 2.60 17.56
C ASP A 267 10.66 1.34 16.82
N THR A 268 11.87 1.35 16.35
CA THR A 268 12.51 0.20 15.70
C THR A 268 13.29 -0.69 16.68
N LEU A 269 13.34 -0.35 17.95
CA LEU A 269 13.99 -1.15 18.98
C LEU A 269 13.04 -2.21 19.56
N SER A 270 11.81 -1.80 19.88
CA SER A 270 10.82 -2.69 20.48
C SER A 270 9.53 -2.82 19.67
N PHE A 271 9.33 -2.00 18.65
CA PHE A 271 8.11 -1.95 17.82
C PHE A 271 6.84 -1.81 18.66
N LYS A 272 6.89 -0.95 19.67
CA LYS A 272 5.72 -0.52 20.41
C LYS A 272 4.99 0.55 19.64
N TYR A 273 3.71 0.32 19.34
CA TYR A 273 2.85 1.31 18.73
C TYR A 273 1.87 1.84 19.77
N GLY A 274 1.97 3.09 20.15
CA GLY A 274 1.15 3.62 21.24
C GLY A 274 1.15 5.13 21.33
N ILE A 275 0.37 5.62 22.29
CA ILE A 275 0.16 7.04 22.58
C ILE A 275 0.88 7.51 23.85
N SER A 276 1.37 6.57 24.67
CA SER A 276 2.17 6.85 25.86
C SER A 276 3.04 5.63 26.23
N ASP A 277 3.89 5.79 27.23
CA ASP A 277 4.75 4.70 27.75
C ASP A 277 3.94 3.54 28.39
N THR A 278 2.68 3.78 28.75
CA THR A 278 1.79 2.80 29.38
C THR A 278 0.64 2.36 28.49
N GLU A 279 0.36 3.10 27.43
CA GLU A 279 -0.69 2.81 26.46
C GLU A 279 -0.10 2.55 25.09
N TYR A 280 0.27 1.31 24.87
CA TYR A 280 0.87 0.84 23.61
C TYR A 280 0.46 -0.61 23.31
N ILE A 281 0.64 -0.97 22.07
CA ILE A 281 0.58 -2.34 21.56
C ILE A 281 2.01 -2.83 21.40
N ASP A 282 2.34 -3.96 22.01
CA ASP A 282 3.58 -4.69 21.72
C ASP A 282 3.36 -5.49 20.43
N LEU A 283 3.75 -4.88 19.31
CA LEU A 283 3.54 -5.49 18.00
C LEU A 283 4.28 -6.82 17.81
N PRO A 284 5.54 -7.00 18.27
CA PRO A 284 6.18 -8.31 18.26
C PRO A 284 5.39 -9.37 19.04
N ALA A 285 4.87 -9.04 20.23
CA ALA A 285 4.01 -9.95 20.99
C ALA A 285 2.68 -10.22 20.30
N ALA A 286 2.17 -9.29 19.50
CA ALA A 286 1.01 -9.47 18.63
C ALA A 286 1.30 -10.27 17.35
N GLY A 287 2.56 -10.67 17.11
CA GLY A 287 2.94 -11.50 15.96
C GLY A 287 3.60 -10.76 14.79
N LEU A 288 4.02 -9.49 14.97
CA LEU A 288 4.68 -8.71 13.92
C LEU A 288 5.93 -9.40 13.39
N LYS A 289 5.98 -9.57 12.07
CA LYS A 289 7.13 -10.13 11.34
C LYS A 289 7.87 -9.07 10.54
N ALA A 290 7.13 -8.14 9.95
CA ALA A 290 7.73 -7.10 9.14
C ALA A 290 6.92 -5.79 9.18
N TRP A 291 7.63 -4.69 9.01
CA TRP A 291 7.14 -3.35 8.75
C TRP A 291 7.66 -2.89 7.39
N LEU A 292 6.76 -2.76 6.42
CA LEU A 292 7.08 -2.36 5.06
C LEU A 292 6.75 -0.89 4.84
N TYR A 293 7.66 -0.17 4.20
CA TYR A 293 7.54 1.27 4.04
C TYR A 293 8.20 1.79 2.74
N GLY A 294 7.96 3.05 2.42
CA GLY A 294 8.55 3.82 1.33
C GLY A 294 9.31 5.04 1.84
N HIS A 295 8.95 6.24 1.36
CA HIS A 295 9.37 7.54 1.85
C HIS A 295 10.88 7.86 1.69
N TRP A 296 11.74 6.91 1.95
CA TRP A 296 13.19 7.10 1.86
C TRP A 296 13.76 6.86 0.47
N HIS A 297 12.96 6.33 -0.46
CA HIS A 297 13.36 6.00 -1.82
C HIS A 297 14.61 5.10 -1.87
N VAL A 298 14.72 4.15 -0.97
CA VAL A 298 15.88 3.25 -0.90
C VAL A 298 15.46 1.79 -0.97
N ASN A 299 16.34 0.96 -1.50
CA ASN A 299 16.20 -0.48 -1.42
C ASN A 299 16.87 -0.98 -0.15
N GLN A 300 16.09 -1.21 0.90
CA GLN A 300 16.63 -1.65 2.18
C GLN A 300 15.80 -2.80 2.75
N MET A 301 16.46 -3.77 3.33
CA MET A 301 15.86 -4.79 4.18
C MET A 301 16.78 -4.97 5.40
N TYR A 302 16.24 -4.76 6.58
CA TYR A 302 17.00 -4.86 7.82
C TYR A 302 16.21 -5.68 8.85
N ARG A 303 16.89 -6.59 9.57
CA ARG A 303 16.33 -7.37 10.64
C ARG A 303 16.76 -6.78 11.99
N HIS A 304 15.81 -6.41 12.80
CA HIS A 304 16.05 -5.78 14.10
C HIS A 304 16.15 -6.82 15.21
N GLU A 305 17.25 -6.78 15.96
CA GLU A 305 17.41 -7.60 17.16
C GLU A 305 17.07 -6.77 18.41
N PRO A 306 16.48 -7.38 19.44
CA PRO A 306 16.20 -8.82 19.61
C PRO A 306 14.82 -9.26 19.07
N THR A 307 14.00 -8.36 18.55
CA THR A 307 12.61 -8.65 18.14
C THR A 307 12.51 -9.60 16.95
N GLY A 308 13.53 -9.62 16.10
CA GLY A 308 13.53 -10.37 14.86
C GLY A 308 12.64 -9.78 13.75
N VAL A 309 12.03 -8.61 13.97
CA VAL A 309 11.18 -7.92 13.01
C VAL A 309 12.02 -7.37 11.86
N TYR A 310 11.51 -7.49 10.65
CA TYR A 310 12.11 -6.86 9.46
C TYR A 310 11.53 -5.47 9.21
N THR A 311 12.36 -4.49 8.92
CA THR A 311 11.95 -3.27 8.22
C THR A 311 12.37 -3.38 6.77
N ILE A 312 11.45 -3.09 5.85
CA ILE A 312 11.66 -3.26 4.42
C ILE A 312 11.20 -2.00 3.70
N CYS A 313 12.16 -1.25 3.16
CA CYS A 313 11.90 -0.09 2.33
C CYS A 313 11.93 -0.48 0.85
N THR A 314 10.98 0.06 0.08
CA THR A 314 10.99 -0.11 -1.37
C THR A 314 11.39 1.20 -2.04
N PRO A 315 12.19 1.17 -3.14
CA PRO A 315 12.59 2.39 -3.84
C PRO A 315 11.46 2.97 -4.67
N SER A 316 11.57 4.27 -4.98
CA SER A 316 10.68 4.95 -5.92
C SER A 316 10.90 4.45 -7.35
N PRO A 317 9.86 4.01 -8.09
CA PRO A 317 10.02 3.59 -9.48
C PRO A 317 10.44 4.74 -10.41
N ALA A 318 9.97 5.95 -10.16
CA ALA A 318 10.22 7.10 -11.02
C ALA A 318 11.51 7.83 -10.68
N CYS A 319 11.77 8.07 -9.39
CA CYS A 319 12.89 8.88 -8.93
C CYS A 319 14.13 8.04 -8.57
N GLY A 320 13.96 6.72 -8.42
CA GLY A 320 15.01 5.82 -7.92
C GLY A 320 15.18 6.01 -6.42
N GLY A 321 16.31 6.46 -6.04
CA GLY A 321 16.70 6.71 -4.67
C GLY A 321 18.21 6.85 -4.59
N ILE A 322 18.74 6.90 -3.39
CA ILE A 322 20.18 6.99 -3.18
C ILE A 322 20.96 5.77 -3.67
N ASP A 323 20.29 4.65 -3.85
CA ASP A 323 20.82 3.41 -4.40
C ASP A 323 20.63 3.27 -5.93
N HIS A 324 20.04 4.29 -6.56
CA HIS A 324 19.76 4.36 -8.00
C HIS A 324 18.90 3.20 -8.54
N ALA A 325 18.06 2.59 -7.70
CA ALA A 325 17.19 1.47 -8.09
C ALA A 325 15.93 1.97 -8.82
N LEU A 326 16.12 2.63 -9.97
CA LEU A 326 15.04 3.13 -10.83
C LEU A 326 14.18 2.00 -11.39
N SER A 327 12.91 2.31 -11.65
CA SER A 327 11.97 1.43 -12.35
C SER A 327 11.85 0.04 -11.73
N SER A 328 12.01 -0.03 -10.41
CA SER A 328 11.93 -1.28 -9.68
C SER A 328 10.68 -1.37 -8.83
N PHE A 329 10.24 -2.58 -8.60
CA PHE A 329 9.25 -2.94 -7.60
C PHE A 329 9.76 -4.13 -6.78
N ARG A 330 9.25 -4.25 -5.58
CA ARG A 330 9.66 -5.33 -4.69
C ARG A 330 8.65 -6.46 -4.75
N VAL A 331 9.16 -7.68 -4.87
CA VAL A 331 8.37 -8.90 -4.73
C VAL A 331 8.74 -9.57 -3.41
N LEU A 332 7.75 -9.82 -2.59
CA LEU A 332 7.93 -10.55 -1.34
C LEU A 332 7.24 -11.91 -1.43
N THR A 333 7.91 -12.93 -0.93
CA THR A 333 7.32 -14.24 -0.68
C THR A 333 7.17 -14.40 0.82
N VAL A 334 5.98 -14.76 1.26
CA VAL A 334 5.65 -14.98 2.67
C VAL A 334 5.19 -16.42 2.84
N ASP A 335 5.86 -17.16 3.72
CA ASP A 335 5.46 -18.53 4.05
C ASP A 335 4.33 -18.56 5.09
N ALA A 336 3.79 -19.74 5.34
CA ALA A 336 2.69 -19.97 6.28
C ALA A 336 2.99 -19.55 7.73
N LYS A 337 4.24 -19.30 8.08
CA LYS A 337 4.70 -18.89 9.42
C LYS A 337 5.11 -17.42 9.48
N GLY A 338 4.98 -16.68 8.38
CA GLY A 338 5.40 -15.29 8.26
C GLY A 338 6.88 -15.11 7.98
N GLY A 339 7.60 -16.17 7.59
CA GLY A 339 8.97 -16.04 7.07
C GLY A 339 8.95 -15.32 5.73
N LEU A 340 9.86 -14.35 5.55
CA LEU A 340 9.90 -13.47 4.38
C LEU A 340 11.17 -13.64 3.57
N THR A 341 11.00 -13.64 2.25
CA THR A 341 12.07 -13.35 1.29
C THR A 341 11.68 -12.19 0.40
N SER A 342 12.65 -11.45 -0.08
CA SER A 342 12.43 -10.23 -0.84
C SER A 342 13.36 -10.16 -2.04
N GLU A 343 12.80 -9.78 -3.18
CA GLU A 343 13.51 -9.60 -4.43
C GLU A 343 13.11 -8.27 -5.07
N LEU A 344 14.05 -7.61 -5.74
CA LEU A 344 13.74 -6.51 -6.64
C LEU A 344 13.51 -7.06 -8.06
N ARG A 345 12.48 -6.52 -8.71
CA ARG A 345 12.19 -6.69 -10.12
C ARG A 345 12.13 -5.34 -10.77
N TYR A 346 12.45 -5.28 -12.04
CA TYR A 346 12.45 -4.04 -12.80
C TYR A 346 11.25 -4.06 -13.76
N SER A 347 10.37 -3.08 -13.63
CA SER A 347 9.18 -2.94 -14.48
C SER A 347 9.53 -2.51 -15.90
N TYR A 348 10.64 -1.82 -16.05
CA TYR A 348 11.21 -1.56 -17.35
C TYR A 348 12.20 -2.67 -17.71
N LEU A 349 11.69 -3.76 -18.19
CA LEU A 349 12.37 -4.51 -19.22
C LEU A 349 12.20 -3.71 -20.52
N SER A 350 12.61 -2.43 -20.50
CA SER A 350 12.98 -1.83 -21.76
C SER A 350 14.05 -2.77 -22.31
N PRO A 351 13.80 -3.45 -23.42
CA PRO A 351 14.87 -4.21 -24.02
C PRO A 351 15.97 -3.17 -24.19
N PHE A 352 17.09 -3.38 -23.48
CA PHE A 352 18.32 -2.81 -23.96
C PHE A 352 18.48 -3.42 -25.34
N CYS A 353 17.86 -2.78 -26.34
CA CYS A 353 18.04 -3.19 -27.69
C CYS A 353 19.50 -2.86 -28.00
N ILE A 354 20.37 -3.83 -27.71
CA ILE A 354 21.75 -3.77 -28.15
C ILE A 354 21.68 -4.06 -29.64
N SER A 355 21.32 -3.05 -30.44
CA SER A 355 21.53 -3.14 -31.87
C SER A 355 23.01 -2.91 -32.10
N CYS A 356 23.75 -4.01 -32.24
CA CYS A 356 25.13 -3.94 -32.66
C CYS A 356 25.18 -3.85 -34.19
N HIS A 357 25.48 -2.66 -34.72
CA HIS A 357 25.74 -2.47 -36.13
C HIS A 357 27.25 -2.57 -36.39
N TRP A 358 27.64 -3.52 -37.21
CA TRP A 358 29.00 -3.61 -37.69
C TRP A 358 29.19 -2.62 -38.86
N LYS A 359 30.03 -1.63 -38.71
CA LYS A 359 30.40 -0.70 -39.77
C LYS A 359 31.90 -0.46 -39.72
N MET A 360 32.61 -0.78 -40.83
CA MET A 360 34.06 -0.57 -41.01
C MET A 360 34.96 -1.19 -39.91
N GLY A 361 34.70 -2.44 -39.53
CA GLY A 361 35.53 -3.13 -38.51
C GLY A 361 35.28 -2.66 -37.06
N ARG A 362 34.21 -1.94 -36.80
CA ARG A 362 33.83 -1.46 -35.48
C ARG A 362 32.38 -1.81 -35.19
N TYR A 363 32.06 -2.11 -33.94
CA TYR A 363 30.68 -2.35 -33.46
C TYR A 363 30.18 -1.14 -32.69
N LEU A 364 29.04 -0.62 -33.10
CA LEU A 364 28.32 0.39 -32.39
C LEU A 364 27.19 -0.30 -31.61
N CYS A 365 27.30 -0.34 -30.31
CA CYS A 365 26.24 -0.85 -29.46
C CYS A 365 25.45 0.36 -28.88
N CYS A 366 24.28 0.60 -29.41
CA CYS A 366 23.37 1.61 -28.86
C CYS A 366 22.45 0.94 -27.83
N LEU A 367 22.58 1.32 -26.60
CA LEU A 367 21.63 1.01 -25.53
C LEU A 367 20.56 2.11 -25.54
N ARG A 368 19.39 1.79 -26.07
CA ARG A 368 18.25 2.70 -26.01
C ARG A 368 17.47 2.42 -24.72
N ALA A 369 17.65 3.25 -23.72
CA ALA A 369 16.73 3.29 -22.60
C ALA A 369 15.47 4.03 -23.07
N VAL A 370 14.28 3.54 -22.70
CA VAL A 370 12.99 4.22 -22.93
C VAL A 370 12.78 5.36 -21.92
N SER A 371 13.80 5.79 -21.26
CA SER A 371 13.91 7.00 -20.46
C SER A 371 14.62 8.08 -21.29
N PRO A 372 14.45 9.38 -20.99
CA PRO A 372 15.12 10.48 -21.67
C PRO A 372 16.66 10.44 -21.58
N TYR A 373 17.22 9.34 -21.12
CA TYR A 373 18.66 9.14 -21.00
C TYR A 373 19.13 8.14 -22.06
N LEU A 374 20.00 8.60 -22.95
CA LEU A 374 20.71 7.71 -23.85
C LEU A 374 21.94 7.16 -23.12
N LEU A 375 21.94 5.87 -22.84
CA LEU A 375 23.15 5.20 -22.32
C LEU A 375 23.94 4.65 -23.50
N MET A 376 25.16 5.08 -23.65
CA MET A 376 26.06 4.63 -24.71
C MET A 376 27.22 3.84 -24.11
N LEU A 377 27.32 2.56 -24.46
CA LEU A 377 28.41 1.69 -24.04
C LEU A 377 29.53 1.78 -25.05
N ILE A 378 30.70 2.25 -24.61
CA ILE A 378 31.91 2.33 -25.43
C ILE A 378 32.85 1.23 -25.00
N ILE A 379 33.16 0.31 -25.92
CA ILE A 379 34.11 -0.77 -25.67
C ILE A 379 35.34 -0.55 -26.55
N GLN A 380 36.46 -0.24 -25.93
CA GLN A 380 37.74 -0.06 -26.62
C GLN A 380 38.66 -1.26 -26.38
N HIS A 381 39.45 -1.64 -27.37
CA HIS A 381 40.25 -2.86 -27.43
C HIS A 381 41.04 -3.15 -26.13
N ARG A 382 40.78 -4.30 -25.50
CA ARG A 382 41.42 -4.87 -24.30
C ARG A 382 41.25 -4.14 -22.96
N GLN A 383 40.56 -2.99 -22.93
CA GLN A 383 40.10 -2.39 -21.68
C GLN A 383 38.63 -2.01 -21.85
N TYR A 384 37.76 -2.57 -21.04
CA TYR A 384 36.36 -2.26 -21.08
C TYR A 384 36.11 -0.97 -20.31
N VAL A 385 35.70 0.06 -21.00
CA VAL A 385 35.36 1.34 -20.41
C VAL A 385 33.91 1.64 -20.76
N LEU A 386 33.08 1.70 -19.75
CA LEU A 386 31.67 2.09 -19.87
C LEU A 386 31.60 3.60 -19.74
N TYR A 387 31.11 4.29 -20.75
CA TYR A 387 30.74 5.69 -20.65
C TYR A 387 29.22 5.75 -20.61
N ALA A 388 28.65 6.24 -19.53
CA ALA A 388 27.25 6.62 -19.47
C ALA A 388 27.14 8.07 -19.92
N ILE A 389 26.39 8.33 -20.99
CA ILE A 389 26.08 9.67 -21.45
C ILE A 389 24.62 9.90 -21.14
N GLY A 390 24.35 10.71 -20.13
CA GLY A 390 22.99 11.18 -19.86
C GLY A 390 22.66 12.36 -20.79
N VAL A 391 21.72 12.19 -21.69
CA VAL A 391 21.14 13.29 -22.48
C VAL A 391 19.82 13.66 -21.86
N ASN A 392 19.77 14.82 -21.21
CA ASN A 392 18.51 15.34 -20.68
C ASN A 392 17.92 16.29 -21.73
N MET A 393 16.84 15.89 -22.37
CA MET A 393 16.08 16.74 -23.31
C MET A 393 15.14 17.62 -22.50
N ARG A 394 15.42 18.90 -22.40
CA ARG A 394 14.56 19.88 -21.73
C ARG A 394 13.45 20.44 -22.65
N ASP A 395 13.71 20.44 -23.93
CA ASP A 395 12.78 20.78 -25.00
C ASP A 395 13.35 20.30 -26.36
N GLU A 396 12.58 20.42 -27.44
CA GLU A 396 12.98 19.96 -28.79
C GLU A 396 14.24 20.64 -29.35
N LYS A 397 14.85 21.61 -28.68
CA LYS A 397 15.97 22.42 -29.19
C LYS A 397 17.18 22.54 -28.26
N SER A 398 17.13 21.96 -27.04
CA SER A 398 18.25 22.06 -26.11
C SER A 398 18.51 20.76 -25.36
N TYR A 399 19.72 20.25 -25.44
CA TYR A 399 20.16 19.07 -24.67
C TYR A 399 21.34 19.46 -23.79
N ARG A 400 21.36 18.91 -22.59
CA ARG A 400 22.53 18.93 -21.71
C ARG A 400 23.14 17.53 -21.73
N ILE A 401 24.38 17.44 -22.22
CA ILE A 401 25.15 16.20 -22.22
C ILE A 401 25.97 16.16 -20.95
N SER A 402 25.78 15.12 -20.13
CA SER A 402 26.59 14.86 -18.94
C SER A 402 27.35 13.56 -19.16
N PHE A 403 28.66 13.61 -19.00
CA PHE A 403 29.54 12.45 -19.15
C PHE A 403 29.85 11.87 -17.77
N TRP A 404 29.66 10.58 -17.62
CA TRP A 404 30.05 9.83 -16.42
C TRP A 404 31.02 8.73 -16.81
N TYR A 405 32.14 8.65 -16.12
CA TYR A 405 33.15 7.62 -16.32
C TYR A 405 32.96 6.53 -15.29
N VAL A 406 32.65 5.29 -15.74
CA VAL A 406 32.57 4.12 -14.87
C VAL A 406 33.52 3.05 -15.38
N LYS A 407 34.53 2.72 -14.59
CA LYS A 407 35.45 1.60 -14.92
C LYS A 407 34.81 0.31 -14.44
N VAL A 408 34.34 -0.52 -15.36
CA VAL A 408 33.81 -1.84 -15.03
C VAL A 408 34.90 -2.88 -15.28
N ILE A 409 35.33 -3.58 -14.24
CA ILE A 409 36.20 -4.74 -14.35
C ILE A 409 35.29 -5.97 -14.43
N LEU A 410 35.05 -6.47 -15.65
CA LEU A 410 34.40 -7.76 -15.86
C LEU A 410 35.41 -8.88 -15.66
N ILE A 411 35.34 -9.60 -14.55
CA ILE A 411 36.09 -10.84 -14.32
C ILE A 411 35.37 -11.96 -15.06
N GLY A 412 35.93 -12.32 -16.21
CA GLY A 412 35.85 -13.59 -16.92
C GLY A 412 34.47 -14.18 -17.17
N MET A 413 33.95 -14.01 -18.34
CA MET A 413 33.19 -14.93 -19.18
C MET A 413 32.18 -14.16 -20.10
N MET A 414 32.75 -13.54 -21.12
CA MET A 414 32.05 -13.39 -22.40
C MET A 414 33.07 -12.84 -23.45
N ARG A 415 33.39 -13.66 -24.43
CA ARG A 415 34.15 -13.22 -25.59
C ARG A 415 33.16 -12.57 -26.58
N PHE A 416 33.00 -11.28 -26.51
CA PHE A 416 32.38 -10.50 -27.57
C PHE A 416 33.22 -9.24 -27.82
N PRO A 417 33.70 -9.00 -29.03
CA PRO A 417 34.33 -7.73 -29.35
C PRO A 417 33.28 -6.69 -29.77
N CYS A 418 33.15 -5.62 -29.02
CA CYS A 418 32.32 -4.47 -29.35
C CYS A 418 33.14 -3.17 -29.33
N PHE A 419 32.86 -2.26 -30.24
CA PHE A 419 33.58 -0.99 -30.40
C PHE A 419 32.65 0.18 -30.63
N LEU A 420 33.14 1.33 -30.30
CA LEU A 420 32.45 2.61 -30.42
C LEU A 420 33.29 3.61 -31.21
N ASP A 421 32.67 4.33 -32.06
CA ASP A 421 33.16 5.61 -32.58
C ASP A 421 32.07 6.66 -32.40
N GLY A 422 32.33 7.66 -31.58
CA GLY A 422 31.46 8.80 -31.39
C GLY A 422 32.13 10.03 -31.97
N ARG A 423 31.77 10.41 -33.21
CA ARG A 423 31.95 11.79 -33.63
C ARG A 423 30.64 12.51 -33.37
N ILE A 424 30.69 13.47 -32.50
CA ILE A 424 29.64 14.48 -32.34
C ILE A 424 29.84 15.46 -33.49
N GLY A 425 28.96 15.44 -34.47
CA GLY A 425 28.85 16.55 -35.45
C GLY A 425 28.25 17.76 -34.77
N GLU A 426 28.75 18.90 -35.13
CA GLU A 426 28.29 20.20 -34.68
C GLU A 426 26.79 20.41 -34.92
#